data_ffd830e97b6a4c44c2bfbfca1ca05351
#
_entry.id   ffd830e97b6a4c44c2bfbfca1ca05351
#
_cell.length_a   1.000
_cell.length_b   1.000
_cell.length_c   1.000
_cell.angle_alpha   90.00
_cell.angle_beta   90.00
_cell.angle_gamma   90.00
#
_symmetry.space_group_name_H-M   'P 1'
#
loop_
_entity.id
_entity.type
_entity.pdbx_description
1 polymer ?
#
loop_
_entity_poly.entity_id
_entity_poly.type
_entity_poly.pdbx_seq_one_letter_code
_entity_poly.pdbx_strand_id
1 'polypeptide(L)'
;MAKPNIITTPSGDRMAVIPLAEYERLVEAAEDAADVRAYDEAKRRLAAGEDELIPAEFVNRMIDGDNKVRVWREYRGLTIKALAEAAGLTPAYLSQIETGVREGTVETYKKIAAALRVRIDNIA
;
A
#
# COMPACT_ATOMS: atom_id res chain seq x y z
N MET A 1 39.08 -6.86 10.61
CA MET A 1 38.34 -5.65 10.98
C MET A 1 38.88 -5.12 12.32
N ALA A 2 39.25 -3.87 12.36
CA ALA A 2 39.71 -3.24 13.61
C ALA A 2 38.56 -3.12 14.60
N LYS A 3 38.84 -3.39 15.88
CA LYS A 3 37.80 -3.21 16.91
C LYS A 3 37.54 -1.72 17.12
N PRO A 4 36.27 -1.30 17.21
CA PRO A 4 35.96 0.09 17.49
C PRO A 4 36.41 0.49 18.90
N ASN A 5 36.75 1.77 19.09
CA ASN A 5 36.98 2.34 20.41
C ASN A 5 35.62 2.52 21.09
N ILE A 6 35.51 2.01 22.32
CA ILE A 6 34.31 2.14 23.13
C ILE A 6 34.48 3.24 24.15
N ILE A 7 33.56 4.18 24.20
CA ILE A 7 33.50 5.27 25.17
C ILE A 7 32.27 5.04 26.05
N THR A 8 32.43 5.15 27.36
CA THR A 8 31.29 5.10 28.29
C THR A 8 30.99 6.51 28.76
N THR A 9 29.76 6.95 28.61
CA THR A 9 29.31 8.27 29.07
C THR A 9 29.07 8.27 30.56
N PRO A 10 29.00 9.46 31.23
CA PRO A 10 28.67 9.53 32.66
C PRO A 10 27.33 8.91 33.04
N SER A 11 26.38 8.83 32.08
CA SER A 11 25.08 8.18 32.29
C SER A 11 25.14 6.65 32.16
N GLY A 12 26.31 6.08 31.84
CA GLY A 12 26.49 4.64 31.67
C GLY A 12 26.26 4.13 30.25
N ASP A 13 25.98 5.01 29.30
CA ASP A 13 25.80 4.61 27.90
C ASP A 13 27.15 4.30 27.26
N ARG A 14 27.19 3.23 26.51
CA ARG A 14 28.37 2.83 25.74
C ARG A 14 28.25 3.28 24.31
N MET A 15 29.27 3.98 23.82
CA MET A 15 29.29 4.51 22.44
C MET A 15 30.51 3.95 21.72
N ALA A 16 30.33 3.61 20.44
CA ALA A 16 31.42 3.19 19.59
C ALA A 16 31.93 4.38 18.77
N VAL A 17 33.25 4.54 18.70
CA VAL A 17 33.89 5.55 17.84
C VAL A 17 34.55 4.82 16.69
N ILE A 18 34.10 5.07 15.49
CA ILE A 18 34.58 4.44 14.25
C ILE A 18 34.89 5.52 13.22
N PRO A 19 35.76 5.25 12.23
CA PRO A 19 35.94 6.16 11.10
C PRO A 19 34.63 6.47 10.40
N LEU A 20 34.44 7.74 10.03
CA LEU A 20 33.21 8.17 9.37
C LEU A 20 32.88 7.34 8.12
N ALA A 21 33.90 7.03 7.30
CA ALA A 21 33.71 6.21 6.11
C ALA A 21 33.18 4.82 6.45
N GLU A 22 33.59 4.24 7.56
CA GLU A 22 33.10 2.92 8.01
C GLU A 22 31.64 3.02 8.46
N TYR A 23 31.28 4.06 9.21
CA TYR A 23 29.90 4.33 9.61
C TYR A 23 28.98 4.48 8.39
N GLU A 24 29.40 5.27 7.41
CA GLU A 24 28.61 5.48 6.18
C GLU A 24 28.40 4.18 5.42
N ARG A 25 29.41 3.32 5.35
CA ARG A 25 29.27 1.99 4.71
C ARG A 25 28.30 1.09 5.45
N LEU A 26 28.31 1.13 6.79
CA LEU A 26 27.38 0.34 7.60
C LEU A 26 25.94 0.80 7.42
N VAL A 27 25.72 2.11 7.36
CA VAL A 27 24.37 2.68 7.12
C VAL A 27 23.88 2.29 5.73
N GLU A 28 24.71 2.42 4.71
CA GLU A 28 24.36 2.03 3.33
C GLU A 28 24.04 0.54 3.23
N ALA A 29 24.84 -0.31 3.86
CA ALA A 29 24.59 -1.76 3.88
C ALA A 29 23.26 -2.10 4.57
N ALA A 30 22.91 -1.39 5.63
CA ALA A 30 21.64 -1.59 6.34
C ALA A 30 20.45 -1.16 5.47
N GLU A 31 20.56 -0.04 4.74
CA GLU A 31 19.54 0.44 3.81
C GLU A 31 19.36 -0.55 2.66
N ASP A 32 20.42 -1.04 2.05
CA ASP A 32 20.38 -2.02 0.98
C ASP A 32 19.72 -3.32 1.43
N ALA A 33 20.03 -3.80 2.63
CA ALA A 33 19.40 -5.00 3.19
C ALA A 33 17.89 -4.80 3.43
N ALA A 34 17.47 -3.61 3.85
CA ALA A 34 16.06 -3.27 4.02
C ALA A 34 15.33 -3.25 2.67
N ASP A 35 15.95 -2.68 1.64
CA ASP A 35 15.41 -2.63 0.28
C ASP A 35 15.22 -4.04 -0.31
N VAL A 36 16.19 -4.93 -0.13
CA VAL A 36 16.11 -6.32 -0.57
C VAL A 36 14.96 -7.05 0.12
N ARG A 37 14.81 -6.88 1.44
CA ARG A 37 13.70 -7.50 2.19
C ARG A 37 12.34 -6.99 1.73
N ALA A 38 12.21 -5.69 1.46
CA ALA A 38 10.98 -5.11 0.95
C ALA A 38 10.62 -5.67 -0.44
N TYR A 39 11.62 -5.80 -1.32
CA TYR A 39 11.45 -6.38 -2.63
C TYR A 39 11.02 -7.85 -2.56
N ASP A 40 11.69 -8.65 -1.73
CA ASP A 40 11.38 -10.07 -1.57
C ASP A 40 9.96 -10.27 -1.01
N GLU A 41 9.53 -9.44 -0.06
CA GLU A 41 8.18 -9.49 0.50
C GLU A 41 7.12 -9.12 -0.53
N ALA A 42 7.35 -8.09 -1.34
CA ALA A 42 6.44 -7.70 -2.41
C ALA A 42 6.30 -8.82 -3.44
N LYS A 43 7.42 -9.44 -3.82
CA LYS A 43 7.45 -10.57 -4.75
C LYS A 43 6.70 -11.78 -4.20
N ARG A 44 6.87 -12.07 -2.90
CA ARG A 44 6.15 -13.14 -2.22
C ARG A 44 4.64 -12.91 -2.25
N ARG A 45 4.17 -11.68 -1.96
CA ARG A 45 2.76 -11.35 -1.99
C ARG A 45 2.16 -11.52 -3.39
N LEU A 46 2.85 -11.12 -4.43
CA LEU A 46 2.42 -11.33 -5.82
C LEU A 46 2.29 -12.81 -6.14
N ALA A 47 3.28 -13.62 -5.76
CA ALA A 47 3.26 -15.06 -5.99
C ALA A 47 2.17 -15.76 -5.21
N ALA A 48 1.82 -15.29 -4.02
CA ALA A 48 0.76 -15.84 -3.18
C ALA A 48 -0.65 -15.36 -3.58
N GLY A 49 -0.75 -14.45 -4.55
CA GLY A 49 -2.05 -13.88 -4.96
C GLY A 49 -2.61 -12.85 -3.99
N GLU A 50 -1.80 -12.37 -3.04
CA GLU A 50 -2.21 -11.35 -2.07
C GLU A 50 -2.17 -9.94 -2.65
N ASP A 51 -1.35 -9.70 -3.66
CA ASP A 51 -1.28 -8.45 -4.41
C ASP A 51 -1.56 -8.70 -5.89
N GLU A 52 -1.90 -7.65 -6.59
CA GLU A 52 -2.22 -7.71 -8.01
C GLU A 52 -1.47 -6.61 -8.76
N LEU A 53 -0.94 -6.94 -9.94
CA LEU A 53 -0.32 -5.96 -10.83
C LEU A 53 -1.43 -5.27 -11.63
N ILE A 54 -1.50 -3.96 -11.51
CA ILE A 54 -2.51 -3.13 -12.16
C ILE A 54 -1.83 -2.26 -13.21
N PRO A 55 -2.38 -2.15 -14.44
CA PRO A 55 -1.83 -1.27 -15.46
C PRO A 55 -1.69 0.17 -14.96
N ALA A 56 -0.58 0.81 -15.35
CA ALA A 56 -0.25 2.15 -14.88
C ALA A 56 -1.35 3.19 -15.15
N GLU A 57 -2.10 3.06 -16.24
CA GLU A 57 -3.20 3.97 -16.57
C GLU A 57 -4.26 4.07 -15.47
N PHE A 58 -4.61 2.94 -14.84
CA PHE A 58 -5.58 2.93 -13.75
C PHE A 58 -4.99 3.50 -12.47
N VAL A 59 -3.73 3.16 -12.16
CA VAL A 59 -3.03 3.71 -10.99
C VAL A 59 -2.88 5.23 -11.11
N ASN A 60 -2.53 5.73 -12.29
CA ASN A 60 -2.38 7.15 -12.54
C ASN A 60 -3.69 7.90 -12.37
N ARG A 61 -4.80 7.32 -12.80
CA ARG A 61 -6.14 7.91 -12.58
C ARG A 61 -6.45 8.07 -11.10
N MET A 62 -6.12 7.07 -10.28
CA MET A 62 -6.31 7.15 -8.82
C MET A 62 -5.41 8.21 -8.18
N ILE A 63 -4.16 8.32 -8.64
CA ILE A 63 -3.22 9.34 -8.17
C ILE A 63 -3.71 10.74 -8.53
N ASP A 64 -4.30 10.90 -9.72
CA ASP A 64 -4.83 12.17 -10.22
C ASP A 64 -6.15 12.59 -9.53
N GLY A 65 -6.69 11.76 -8.65
CA GLY A 65 -7.84 12.09 -7.84
C GLY A 65 -9.16 11.49 -8.33
N ASP A 66 -9.14 10.62 -9.32
CA ASP A 66 -10.35 9.89 -9.75
C ASP A 66 -10.87 9.01 -8.61
N ASN A 67 -12.18 8.81 -8.57
CA ASN A 67 -12.80 7.98 -7.56
C ASN A 67 -12.27 6.55 -7.64
N LYS A 68 -11.74 6.04 -6.55
CA LYS A 68 -11.11 4.72 -6.50
C LYS A 68 -12.09 3.59 -6.79
N VAL A 69 -13.31 3.68 -6.30
CA VAL A 69 -14.35 2.67 -6.55
C VAL A 69 -14.63 2.58 -8.05
N ARG A 70 -14.80 3.73 -8.71
CA ARG A 70 -15.03 3.78 -10.14
C ARG A 70 -13.86 3.18 -10.93
N VAL A 71 -12.63 3.55 -10.60
CA VAL A 71 -11.43 3.06 -11.29
C VAL A 71 -11.32 1.55 -11.16
N TRP A 72 -11.49 1.01 -9.95
CA TRP A 72 -11.46 -0.43 -9.73
C TRP A 72 -12.58 -1.15 -10.46
N ARG A 73 -13.78 -0.56 -10.46
CA ARG A 73 -14.92 -1.12 -11.19
C ARG A 73 -14.63 -1.24 -12.68
N GLU A 74 -14.11 -0.17 -13.28
CA GLU A 74 -13.76 -0.15 -14.71
C GLU A 74 -12.65 -1.15 -15.02
N TYR A 75 -11.65 -1.24 -14.16
CA TYR A 75 -10.57 -2.21 -14.29
C TYR A 75 -11.10 -3.66 -14.26
N ARG A 76 -12.06 -3.95 -13.39
CA ARG A 76 -12.72 -5.27 -13.34
C ARG A 76 -13.70 -5.50 -14.49
N GLY A 77 -13.97 -4.50 -15.30
CA GLY A 77 -14.92 -4.62 -16.42
C GLY A 77 -16.37 -4.71 -15.99
N LEU A 78 -16.71 -4.18 -14.82
CA LEU A 78 -18.07 -4.23 -14.28
C LEU A 78 -18.85 -2.96 -14.59
N THR A 79 -20.15 -3.11 -14.84
CA THR A 79 -21.07 -1.97 -14.89
C THR A 79 -21.46 -1.55 -13.49
N ILE A 80 -21.99 -0.32 -13.32
CA ILE A 80 -22.53 0.14 -12.04
C ILE A 80 -23.58 -0.84 -11.52
N LYS A 81 -24.47 -1.29 -12.39
CA LYS A 81 -25.52 -2.26 -12.03
C LYS A 81 -24.93 -3.57 -11.52
N ALA A 82 -23.94 -4.12 -12.22
CA ALA A 82 -23.30 -5.38 -11.83
C ALA A 82 -22.59 -5.28 -10.49
N LEU A 83 -21.83 -4.19 -10.27
CA LEU A 83 -21.15 -3.99 -8.99
C LEU A 83 -22.15 -3.76 -7.85
N ALA A 84 -23.18 -2.95 -8.08
CA ALA A 84 -24.20 -2.69 -7.07
C ALA A 84 -24.90 -3.99 -6.65
N GLU A 85 -25.25 -4.82 -7.60
CA GLU A 85 -25.87 -6.13 -7.37
C GLU A 85 -24.96 -7.04 -6.54
N ALA A 86 -23.68 -7.13 -6.92
CA ALA A 86 -22.69 -7.94 -6.19
C ALA A 86 -22.44 -7.45 -4.78
N ALA A 87 -22.50 -6.14 -4.54
CA ALA A 87 -22.31 -5.53 -3.24
C ALA A 87 -23.59 -5.40 -2.40
N GLY A 88 -24.75 -5.76 -2.96
CA GLY A 88 -26.02 -5.62 -2.27
C GLY A 88 -26.47 -4.17 -2.11
N LEU A 89 -26.09 -3.29 -3.05
CA LEU A 89 -26.43 -1.87 -3.05
C LEU A 89 -27.37 -1.55 -4.23
N THR A 90 -28.05 -0.39 -4.14
CA THR A 90 -28.76 0.12 -5.29
C THR A 90 -27.79 0.79 -6.28
N PRO A 91 -28.03 0.72 -7.58
CA PRO A 91 -27.21 1.43 -8.56
C PRO A 91 -27.13 2.94 -8.33
N ALA A 92 -28.22 3.55 -7.88
CA ALA A 92 -28.26 4.98 -7.55
C ALA A 92 -27.31 5.33 -6.39
N TYR A 93 -27.32 4.53 -5.34
CA TYR A 93 -26.41 4.73 -4.19
C TYR A 93 -24.95 4.58 -4.59
N LEU A 94 -24.63 3.54 -5.34
CA LEU A 94 -23.28 3.32 -5.86
C LEU A 94 -22.82 4.48 -6.75
N SER A 95 -23.69 4.96 -7.62
CA SER A 95 -23.40 6.11 -8.48
C SER A 95 -23.08 7.37 -7.66
N GLN A 96 -23.81 7.60 -6.58
CA GLN A 96 -23.55 8.73 -5.69
C GLN A 96 -22.19 8.62 -4.99
N ILE A 97 -21.77 7.41 -4.63
CA ILE A 97 -20.44 7.17 -4.05
C ILE A 97 -19.36 7.44 -5.10
N GLU A 98 -19.53 6.97 -6.34
CA GLU A 98 -18.54 7.15 -7.40
C GLU A 98 -18.40 8.61 -7.85
N THR A 99 -19.45 9.38 -7.77
CA THR A 99 -19.41 10.82 -8.12
C THR A 99 -19.02 11.72 -6.96
N GLY A 100 -18.87 11.17 -5.75
CA GLY A 100 -18.52 11.93 -4.57
C GLY A 100 -19.68 12.71 -3.95
N VAL A 101 -20.90 12.55 -4.46
CA VAL A 101 -22.11 13.20 -3.91
C VAL A 101 -22.43 12.67 -2.52
N ARG A 102 -22.11 11.41 -2.27
CA ARG A 102 -22.33 10.78 -0.97
C ARG A 102 -21.11 9.96 -0.57
N GLU A 103 -20.74 10.06 0.70
CA GLU A 103 -19.74 9.18 1.29
C GLU A 103 -20.42 7.93 1.84
N GLY A 104 -19.86 6.75 1.55
CA GLY A 104 -20.35 5.51 2.09
C GLY A 104 -19.89 5.28 3.51
N THR A 105 -20.61 4.40 4.24
CA THR A 105 -20.15 3.92 5.54
C THR A 105 -19.02 2.90 5.35
N VAL A 106 -18.28 2.60 6.44
CA VAL A 106 -17.26 1.54 6.43
C VAL A 106 -17.87 0.21 6.00
N GLU A 107 -19.09 -0.10 6.46
CA GLU A 107 -19.83 -1.31 6.10
C GLU A 107 -20.09 -1.37 4.59
N THR A 108 -20.47 -0.25 3.99
CA THR A 108 -20.69 -0.14 2.55
C THR A 108 -19.39 -0.36 1.78
N TYR A 109 -18.29 0.26 2.20
CA TYR A 109 -16.99 0.06 1.56
C TYR A 109 -16.48 -1.37 1.70
N LYS A 110 -16.75 -2.05 2.81
CA LYS A 110 -16.43 -3.47 2.95
C LYS A 110 -17.15 -4.34 1.92
N LYS A 111 -18.42 -4.06 1.68
CA LYS A 111 -19.23 -4.77 0.67
C LYS A 111 -18.70 -4.53 -0.74
N ILE A 112 -18.37 -3.28 -1.05
CA ILE A 112 -17.80 -2.91 -2.35
C ILE A 112 -16.43 -3.57 -2.54
N ALA A 113 -15.56 -3.51 -1.53
CA ALA A 113 -14.23 -4.12 -1.58
C ALA A 113 -14.32 -5.64 -1.84
N ALA A 114 -15.23 -6.32 -1.16
CA ALA A 114 -15.45 -7.75 -1.36
C ALA A 114 -15.91 -8.05 -2.79
N ALA A 115 -16.83 -7.26 -3.33
CA ALA A 115 -17.32 -7.40 -4.70
C ALA A 115 -16.24 -7.15 -5.75
N LEU A 116 -15.33 -6.19 -5.48
CA LEU A 116 -14.21 -5.87 -6.35
C LEU A 116 -13.00 -6.79 -6.12
N ARG A 117 -13.02 -7.61 -5.09
CA ARG A 117 -11.90 -8.48 -4.70
C ARG A 117 -10.63 -7.70 -4.39
N VAL A 118 -10.78 -6.62 -3.65
CA VAL A 118 -9.68 -5.78 -3.16
C VAL A 118 -9.82 -5.57 -1.66
N ARG A 119 -8.78 -5.04 -1.03
CA ARG A 119 -8.86 -4.62 0.37
C ARG A 119 -9.54 -3.26 0.45
N ILE A 120 -10.19 -3.02 1.59
CA ILE A 120 -10.87 -1.74 1.83
C ILE A 120 -9.91 -0.54 1.69
N ASP A 121 -8.65 -0.71 2.04
CA ASP A 121 -7.62 0.32 1.94
C ASP A 121 -7.42 0.82 0.50
N ASN A 122 -7.76 0.00 -0.48
CA ASN A 122 -7.59 0.33 -1.89
C ASN A 122 -8.69 1.24 -2.44
N ILE A 123 -9.81 1.37 -1.74
CA ILE A 123 -11.00 2.11 -2.21
C ILE A 123 -11.51 3.16 -1.23
N ALA A 124 -11.07 3.12 0.01
CA ALA A 124 -11.51 4.05 1.05
C ALA A 124 -10.55 5.22 1.23
#